data_c47c7bec79d471d71f8ec8a82cdfc5be
#
_entry.id   c47c7bec79d471d71f8ec8a82cdfc5be
#
_cell.length_a   1.000
_cell.length_b   1.000
_cell.length_c   1.000
_cell.angle_alpha   90.00
_cell.angle_beta   90.00
_cell.angle_gamma   90.00
#
_symmetry.space_group_name_H-M   'P 1'
#
loop_
_entity.id
_entity.type
_entity.pdbx_description
1 polymer ?
#
loop_
_entity_poly.entity_id
_entity_poly.type
_entity_poly.pdbx_seq_one_letter_code
_entity_poly.pdbx_strand_id
1 'polypeptide(L)'
;MRKKAVELPGVTLGEGMPKVCVPVMGADARALRAAADAARAQADLIELRLDSVSPEMDAARLRAACRTVREAAQGTAILATMRTARDGGAGDADAARYEALLVMLTREQLCDALDVELSIGEAAFSRIARAAHEAGMP
;
A
#
# COMPACT_ATOMS: atom_id res chain seq x y z
N MET A 1 -9.12 16.59 -21.50
CA MET A 1 -8.91 16.63 -20.04
C MET A 1 -7.42 16.42 -19.74
N ARG A 2 -6.76 17.38 -19.15
CA ARG A 2 -5.34 17.24 -18.79
C ARG A 2 -5.24 16.17 -17.69
N LYS A 3 -4.53 15.08 -17.93
CA LYS A 3 -4.25 14.08 -16.90
C LYS A 3 -3.44 14.77 -15.81
N LYS A 4 -3.89 14.71 -14.57
CA LYS A 4 -3.16 15.26 -13.44
C LYS A 4 -2.08 14.25 -13.05
N ALA A 5 -0.82 14.66 -13.06
CA ALA A 5 0.26 13.83 -12.53
C ALA A 5 0.11 13.67 -11.02
N VAL A 6 0.56 12.53 -10.51
CA VAL A 6 0.57 12.20 -9.08
C VAL A 6 2.02 12.15 -8.60
N GLU A 7 2.32 12.98 -7.62
CA GLU A 7 3.65 13.06 -7.02
C GLU A 7 3.72 12.14 -5.80
N LEU A 8 4.68 11.22 -5.81
CA LEU A 8 5.06 10.37 -4.68
C LEU A 8 6.56 10.58 -4.38
N PRO A 9 7.07 10.15 -3.23
CA PRO A 9 8.51 10.24 -2.95
C PRO A 9 9.36 9.63 -4.06
N GLY A 10 10.15 10.46 -4.73
CA GLY A 10 11.07 10.04 -5.79
C GLY A 10 10.46 9.61 -7.11
N VAL A 11 9.13 9.68 -7.29
CA VAL A 11 8.47 9.27 -8.54
C VAL A 11 7.24 10.10 -8.87
N THR A 12 7.10 10.46 -10.15
CA THR A 12 5.89 11.12 -10.69
C THR A 12 5.14 10.11 -11.56
N LEU A 13 3.87 9.83 -11.21
CA LEU A 13 2.99 8.95 -11.98
C LEU A 13 2.16 9.77 -12.98
N GLY A 14 1.98 9.25 -14.19
CA GLY A 14 1.17 9.87 -15.23
C GLY A 14 1.95 10.79 -16.18
N GLU A 15 3.27 10.92 -16.01
CA GLU A 15 4.18 11.65 -16.89
C GLU A 15 5.43 10.84 -17.24
N GLY A 16 6.00 11.11 -18.40
CA GLY A 16 7.24 10.48 -18.89
C GLY A 16 7.09 8.99 -19.19
N MET A 17 8.16 8.23 -18.95
CA MET A 17 8.17 6.78 -19.17
C MET A 17 7.29 6.05 -18.14
N PRO A 18 6.68 4.91 -18.52
CA PRO A 18 5.99 4.03 -17.58
C PRO A 18 6.87 3.67 -16.40
N LYS A 19 6.28 3.65 -15.19
CA LYS A 19 7.00 3.35 -13.95
C LYS A 19 6.92 1.86 -13.63
N VAL A 20 8.00 1.35 -13.05
CA VAL A 20 8.09 -0.04 -12.61
C VAL A 20 7.65 -0.13 -11.15
N CYS A 21 6.55 -0.86 -10.90
CA CYS A 21 6.09 -1.20 -9.56
C CYS A 21 6.41 -2.66 -9.27
N VAL A 22 7.14 -2.92 -8.19
CA VAL A 22 7.55 -4.27 -7.81
C VAL A 22 6.83 -4.70 -6.53
N PRO A 23 6.07 -5.82 -6.56
CA PRO A 23 5.42 -6.32 -5.36
C PRO A 23 6.43 -6.91 -4.38
N VAL A 24 6.26 -6.56 -3.10
CA VAL A 24 7.01 -7.07 -1.95
C VAL A 24 6.06 -7.88 -1.09
N MET A 25 6.41 -9.14 -0.88
CA MET A 25 5.64 -10.12 -0.13
C MET A 25 6.54 -10.82 0.90
N GLY A 26 5.96 -11.22 2.01
CA GLY A 26 6.66 -11.98 3.03
C GLY A 26 5.82 -12.14 4.30
N ALA A 27 5.98 -13.28 4.97
CA ALA A 27 5.23 -13.58 6.18
C ALA A 27 5.88 -12.99 7.46
N ASP A 28 7.13 -12.59 7.38
CA ASP A 28 7.91 -12.06 8.50
C ASP A 28 8.84 -10.90 8.10
N ALA A 29 9.40 -10.23 9.10
CA ALA A 29 10.26 -9.07 8.90
C ALA A 29 11.52 -9.35 8.08
N ARG A 30 12.10 -10.54 8.21
CA ARG A 30 13.30 -10.94 7.47
C ARG A 30 13.00 -11.08 5.98
N ALA A 31 11.93 -11.79 5.64
CA ALA A 31 11.48 -11.96 4.27
C ALA A 31 11.11 -10.63 3.61
N LEU A 32 10.37 -9.78 4.34
CA LEU A 32 9.98 -8.45 3.86
C LEU A 32 11.19 -7.55 3.61
N ARG A 33 12.16 -7.53 4.52
CA ARG A 33 13.39 -6.74 4.35
C ARG A 33 14.17 -7.19 3.12
N ALA A 34 14.38 -8.48 2.96
CA ALA A 34 15.10 -9.03 1.81
C ALA A 34 14.38 -8.72 0.48
N ALA A 35 13.06 -8.87 0.45
CA ALA A 35 12.26 -8.56 -0.73
C ALA A 35 12.27 -7.07 -1.07
N ALA A 36 12.20 -6.18 -0.07
CA ALA A 36 12.24 -4.73 -0.28
C ALA A 36 13.64 -4.27 -0.74
N ASP A 37 14.71 -4.81 -0.17
CA ASP A 37 16.07 -4.52 -0.60
C ASP A 37 16.32 -4.93 -2.06
N ALA A 38 15.80 -6.09 -2.48
CA ALA A 38 15.89 -6.54 -3.86
C ALA A 38 15.04 -5.67 -4.81
N ALA A 39 13.82 -5.33 -4.39
CA ALA A 39 12.88 -4.55 -5.19
C ALA A 39 13.39 -3.12 -5.46
N ARG A 40 13.88 -2.41 -4.44
CA ARG A 40 14.31 -1.00 -4.57
C ARG A 40 15.43 -0.78 -5.59
N ALA A 41 16.18 -1.81 -5.91
CA ALA A 41 17.25 -1.71 -6.92
C ALA A 41 16.72 -1.57 -8.36
N GLN A 42 15.45 -1.92 -8.60
CA GLN A 42 14.84 -2.00 -9.91
C GLN A 42 13.50 -1.26 -10.02
N ALA A 43 12.90 -0.87 -8.89
CA ALA A 43 11.56 -0.31 -8.82
C ALA A 43 11.58 1.21 -8.76
N ASP A 44 10.63 1.85 -9.44
CA ASP A 44 10.26 3.24 -9.20
C ASP A 44 9.39 3.37 -7.94
N LEU A 45 8.57 2.35 -7.67
CA LEU A 45 7.79 2.22 -6.44
C LEU A 45 7.62 0.74 -6.05
N ILE A 46 7.45 0.52 -4.75
CA ILE A 46 7.24 -0.82 -4.17
C ILE A 46 5.76 -0.97 -3.83
N GLU A 47 5.17 -2.11 -4.20
CA GLU A 47 3.85 -2.51 -3.71
C GLU A 47 4.01 -3.44 -2.51
N LEU A 48 3.67 -2.97 -1.31
CA LEU A 48 3.64 -3.84 -0.13
C LEU A 48 2.34 -4.61 -0.06
N ARG A 49 2.39 -5.93 -0.28
CA ARG A 49 1.26 -6.85 -0.21
C ARG A 49 1.00 -7.26 1.24
N LEU A 50 0.12 -6.53 1.90
CA LEU A 50 -0.23 -6.70 3.32
C LEU A 50 -0.93 -8.03 3.60
N ASP A 51 -1.68 -8.55 2.64
CA ASP A 51 -2.34 -9.86 2.76
C ASP A 51 -1.36 -11.04 2.86
N SER A 52 -0.12 -10.88 2.39
CA SER A 52 0.94 -11.88 2.61
C SER A 52 1.49 -11.88 4.05
N VAL A 53 1.29 -10.79 4.78
CA VAL A 53 1.78 -10.60 6.16
C VAL A 53 0.74 -11.05 7.18
N SER A 54 -0.48 -10.56 7.02
CA SER A 54 -1.59 -10.80 7.95
C SER A 54 -2.92 -10.79 7.18
N PRO A 55 -3.33 -11.95 6.64
CA PRO A 55 -4.63 -12.09 5.98
C PRO A 55 -5.79 -11.67 6.89
N GLU A 56 -5.67 -11.91 8.18
CA GLU A 56 -6.64 -11.56 9.23
C GLU A 56 -6.66 -10.07 9.60
N MET A 57 -5.81 -9.25 8.97
CA MET A 57 -5.70 -7.81 9.20
C MET A 57 -5.32 -7.42 10.64
N ASP A 58 -4.37 -8.14 11.26
CA ASP A 58 -3.82 -7.74 12.56
C ASP A 58 -3.04 -6.43 12.45
N ALA A 59 -3.57 -5.39 13.10
CA ALA A 59 -3.03 -4.05 12.99
C ALA A 59 -1.58 -3.91 13.49
N ALA A 60 -1.20 -4.63 14.55
CA ALA A 60 0.16 -4.57 15.09
C ALA A 60 1.17 -5.21 14.14
N ARG A 61 0.83 -6.36 13.57
CA ARG A 61 1.66 -7.03 12.55
C ARG A 61 1.82 -6.17 11.30
N LEU A 62 0.74 -5.56 10.83
CA LEU A 62 0.76 -4.71 9.63
C LEU A 62 1.54 -3.42 9.84
N ARG A 63 1.44 -2.77 11.02
CA ARG A 63 2.31 -1.64 11.38
C ARG A 63 3.79 -2.02 11.36
N ALA A 64 4.14 -3.15 11.96
CA ALA A 64 5.52 -3.64 11.98
C ALA A 64 6.04 -3.91 10.57
N ALA A 65 5.23 -4.53 9.71
CA ALA A 65 5.57 -4.78 8.31
C ALA A 65 5.82 -3.48 7.53
N CYS A 66 4.93 -2.50 7.66
CA CYS A 66 5.09 -1.20 7.01
C CYS A 66 6.40 -0.51 7.43
N ARG A 67 6.73 -0.51 8.73
CA ARG A 67 7.98 0.07 9.22
C ARG A 67 9.20 -0.67 8.67
N THR A 68 9.20 -2.01 8.69
CA THR A 68 10.28 -2.83 8.15
C THR A 68 10.54 -2.51 6.66
N VAL A 69 9.47 -2.44 5.86
CA VAL A 69 9.60 -2.14 4.43
C VAL A 69 10.01 -0.68 4.22
N ARG A 70 9.50 0.27 5.00
CA ARG A 70 9.90 1.68 4.93
C ARG A 70 11.40 1.86 5.15
N GLU A 71 11.96 1.18 6.16
CA GLU A 71 13.41 1.20 6.43
C GLU A 71 14.22 0.61 5.27
N ALA A 72 13.80 -0.55 4.76
CA ALA A 72 14.49 -1.24 3.67
C ALA A 72 14.36 -0.52 2.32
N ALA A 73 13.23 0.14 2.07
CA ALA A 73 12.94 0.87 0.84
C ALA A 73 13.82 2.13 0.64
N GLN A 74 14.41 2.67 1.71
CA GLN A 74 15.35 3.79 1.67
C GLN A 74 14.88 4.98 0.79
N GLY A 75 13.64 5.39 0.96
CA GLY A 75 13.05 6.51 0.23
C GLY A 75 12.30 6.14 -1.06
N THR A 76 12.34 4.89 -1.51
CA THR A 76 11.47 4.43 -2.59
C THR A 76 10.01 4.49 -2.13
N ALA A 77 9.12 5.02 -2.98
CA ALA A 77 7.69 5.14 -2.67
C ALA A 77 7.04 3.79 -2.40
N ILE A 78 6.12 3.75 -1.43
CA ILE A 78 5.41 2.54 -1.02
C ILE A 78 3.92 2.69 -1.29
N LEU A 79 3.40 1.84 -2.18
CA LEU A 79 1.98 1.57 -2.37
C LEU A 79 1.59 0.42 -1.43
N ALA A 80 0.66 0.65 -0.52
CA ALA A 80 0.15 -0.42 0.34
C ALA A 80 -1.11 -1.05 -0.26
N THR A 81 -1.10 -2.38 -0.38
CA THR A 81 -2.19 -3.18 -0.93
C THR A 81 -2.60 -4.28 0.04
N MET A 82 -3.85 -4.25 0.51
CA MET A 82 -4.51 -5.37 1.16
C MET A 82 -5.40 -6.06 0.12
N ARG A 83 -4.86 -7.08 -0.56
CA ARG A 83 -5.65 -7.83 -1.54
C ARG A 83 -6.54 -8.83 -0.83
N THR A 84 -7.86 -8.58 -0.86
CA THR A 84 -8.83 -9.46 -0.20
C THR A 84 -9.11 -10.72 -1.02
N ALA A 85 -9.65 -11.76 -0.37
CA ALA A 85 -10.09 -12.98 -1.05
C ALA A 85 -11.17 -12.71 -2.11
N ARG A 86 -11.92 -11.61 -1.98
CA ARG A 86 -12.91 -11.17 -2.96
C ARG A 86 -12.28 -10.85 -4.32
N ASP A 87 -11.09 -10.25 -4.30
CA ASP A 87 -10.35 -9.84 -5.50
C ASP A 87 -9.10 -10.71 -5.74
N GLY A 88 -9.11 -11.95 -5.22
CA GLY A 88 -8.12 -12.98 -5.54
C GLY A 88 -6.87 -12.99 -4.66
N GLY A 89 -6.86 -12.26 -3.55
CA GLY A 89 -5.78 -12.28 -2.55
C GLY A 89 -6.07 -13.21 -1.38
N ALA A 90 -5.30 -13.07 -0.32
CA ALA A 90 -5.42 -13.84 0.91
C ALA A 90 -6.13 -13.09 2.05
N GLY A 91 -6.31 -11.77 1.92
CA GLY A 91 -6.89 -10.92 2.96
C GLY A 91 -8.34 -11.24 3.26
N ASP A 92 -8.74 -11.05 4.52
CA ASP A 92 -10.13 -11.15 4.95
C ASP A 92 -11.02 -10.20 4.11
N ALA A 93 -12.21 -10.67 3.76
CA ALA A 93 -13.17 -9.92 2.95
C ALA A 93 -14.15 -9.06 3.78
N ASP A 94 -13.96 -8.95 5.09
CA ASP A 94 -14.77 -8.09 5.96
C ASP A 94 -14.55 -6.61 5.60
N ALA A 95 -15.59 -5.97 5.09
CA ALA A 95 -15.51 -4.60 4.58
C ALA A 95 -15.20 -3.56 5.67
N ALA A 96 -15.72 -3.75 6.89
CA ALA A 96 -15.49 -2.82 7.99
C ALA A 96 -14.02 -2.90 8.49
N ARG A 97 -13.47 -4.10 8.57
CA ARG A 97 -12.04 -4.31 8.94
C ARG A 97 -11.11 -3.75 7.87
N TYR A 98 -11.42 -4.00 6.61
CA TYR A 98 -10.68 -3.47 5.47
C TYR A 98 -10.65 -1.93 5.49
N GLU A 99 -11.80 -1.28 5.64
CA GLU A 99 -11.89 0.18 5.74
C GLU A 99 -11.09 0.71 6.92
N ALA A 100 -11.25 0.11 8.11
CA ALA A 100 -10.53 0.52 9.32
C ALA A 100 -9.02 0.39 9.14
N LEU A 101 -8.54 -0.67 8.49
CA LEU A 101 -7.13 -0.86 8.17
C LEU A 101 -6.60 0.26 7.28
N LEU A 102 -7.26 0.53 6.14
CA LEU A 102 -6.77 1.53 5.20
C LEU A 102 -6.79 2.94 5.80
N VAL A 103 -7.81 3.28 6.60
CA VAL A 103 -7.84 4.55 7.35
C VAL A 103 -6.71 4.63 8.36
N MET A 104 -6.38 3.54 9.04
CA MET A 104 -5.22 3.49 9.96
C MET A 104 -3.91 3.75 9.22
N LEU A 105 -3.69 3.10 8.07
CA LEU A 105 -2.48 3.29 7.26
C LEU A 105 -2.28 4.75 6.85
N THR A 106 -3.36 5.45 6.49
CA THR A 106 -3.30 6.87 6.13
C THR A 106 -2.98 7.76 7.32
N ARG A 107 -3.72 7.59 8.42
CA ARG A 107 -3.57 8.44 9.62
C ARG A 107 -2.20 8.31 10.26
N GLU A 108 -1.62 7.12 10.23
CA GLU A 108 -0.30 6.84 10.77
C GLU A 108 0.82 7.05 9.74
N GLN A 109 0.48 7.48 8.52
CA GLN A 109 1.44 7.74 7.43
C GLN A 109 2.40 6.57 7.15
N LEU A 110 1.86 5.35 7.15
CA LEU A 110 2.64 4.12 7.03
C LEU A 110 3.01 3.77 5.58
N CYS A 111 2.40 4.44 4.61
CA CYS A 111 2.65 4.28 3.17
C CYS A 111 2.49 5.62 2.46
N ASP A 112 2.83 5.67 1.17
CA ASP A 112 2.78 6.87 0.35
C ASP A 112 1.55 6.91 -0.56
N ALA A 113 0.98 5.74 -0.85
CA ALA A 113 -0.25 5.57 -1.61
C ALA A 113 -0.99 4.29 -1.17
N LEU A 114 -2.27 4.21 -1.48
CA LEU A 114 -3.12 3.05 -1.21
C LEU A 114 -3.70 2.47 -2.48
N ASP A 115 -3.73 1.15 -2.57
CA ASP A 115 -4.65 0.42 -3.45
C ASP A 115 -5.97 0.25 -2.70
N VAL A 116 -7.07 0.69 -3.30
CA VAL A 116 -8.41 0.56 -2.72
C VAL A 116 -9.30 -0.25 -3.65
N GLU A 117 -9.77 -1.41 -3.19
CA GLU A 117 -10.64 -2.28 -3.97
C GLU A 117 -12.02 -1.65 -4.15
N LEU A 118 -12.48 -1.52 -5.40
CA LEU A 118 -13.82 -0.97 -5.69
C LEU A 118 -14.95 -1.91 -5.23
N SER A 119 -14.65 -3.19 -5.10
CA SER A 119 -15.59 -4.22 -4.61
C SER A 119 -16.07 -3.98 -3.18
N ILE A 120 -15.40 -3.12 -2.41
CA ILE A 120 -15.83 -2.71 -1.05
C ILE A 120 -17.10 -1.85 -1.06
N GLY A 121 -17.44 -1.24 -2.20
CA GLY A 121 -18.57 -0.35 -2.38
C GLY A 121 -18.21 1.13 -2.33
N GLU A 122 -18.98 1.94 -3.04
CA GLU A 122 -18.71 3.36 -3.28
C GLU A 122 -18.61 4.18 -1.99
N ALA A 123 -19.48 3.92 -1.01
CA ALA A 123 -19.51 4.68 0.24
C ALA A 123 -18.22 4.46 1.07
N ALA A 124 -17.76 3.23 1.20
CA ALA A 124 -16.52 2.90 1.91
C ALA A 124 -15.30 3.43 1.13
N PHE A 125 -15.28 3.25 -0.18
CA PHE A 125 -14.24 3.83 -1.05
C PHE A 125 -14.12 5.34 -0.84
N SER A 126 -15.23 6.07 -0.85
CA SER A 126 -15.24 7.54 -0.68
C SER A 126 -14.72 7.96 0.69
N ARG A 127 -15.02 7.20 1.76
CA ARG A 127 -14.48 7.50 3.11
C ARG A 127 -12.97 7.27 3.19
N ILE A 128 -12.47 6.19 2.60
CA ILE A 128 -11.03 5.90 2.55
C ILE A 128 -10.30 6.97 1.74
N ALA A 129 -10.79 7.29 0.55
CA ALA A 129 -10.20 8.33 -0.31
C ALA A 129 -10.14 9.69 0.39
N ARG A 130 -11.20 10.06 1.10
CA ARG A 130 -11.23 11.30 1.91
C ARG A 130 -10.15 11.27 2.99
N ALA A 131 -10.07 10.18 3.77
CA ALA A 131 -9.06 10.05 4.82
C ALA A 131 -7.64 10.14 4.25
N ALA A 132 -7.38 9.54 3.07
CA ALA A 132 -6.10 9.61 2.39
C ALA A 132 -5.75 11.06 2.00
N HIS A 133 -6.68 11.77 1.35
CA HIS A 133 -6.47 13.16 0.95
C HIS A 133 -6.31 14.11 2.15
N GLU A 134 -7.07 13.91 3.24
CA GLU A 134 -6.92 14.67 4.49
C GLU A 134 -5.54 14.44 5.15
N ALA A 135 -4.96 13.26 4.96
CA ALA A 135 -3.60 12.93 5.42
C ALA A 135 -2.49 13.38 4.46
N GLY A 136 -2.85 14.03 3.35
CA GLY A 136 -1.90 14.51 2.34
C GLY A 136 -1.45 13.45 1.33
N MET A 137 -2.08 12.28 1.30
CA MET A 137 -1.89 11.31 0.22
C MET A 137 -2.56 11.83 -1.06
N PRO A 138 -1.94 11.62 -2.22
CA PRO A 138 -2.48 12.05 -3.50
C PRO A 138 -3.71 11.26 -3.95
#